data_7c7565d82cf413bb64eeac682f0a33ce
#
_entry.id   7c7565d82cf413bb64eeac682f0a33ce
#
_cell.length_a   1.000
_cell.length_b   1.000
_cell.length_c   1.000
_cell.angle_alpha   90.00
_cell.angle_beta   90.00
_cell.angle_gamma   90.00
#
_symmetry.space_group_name_H-M   'P 1'
#
loop_
_entity.id
_entity.type
_entity.pdbx_description
1 polymer ?
#
loop_
_entity_poly.entity_id
_entity_poly.type
_entity_poly.pdbx_seq_one_letter_code
_entity_poly.pdbx_strand_id
1 'polypeptide(L)'
;VQQYLDLFQQLALQHCQQNRTVSEPIQASQLQHMIDVSIGADGAELDDLKQAAGQYLKFQPDSGQVDFFKLLYSGRNNPALLGDWVASLGNANMHTFQVSPVATLMELELIDQWNRLVGFTTDSRAGDGVMVSGGSQANLIAMMMARHQAMPDIKAKGLTGQTLVAFVSDQAHYSAQKAANLLGIGTDNLIAVASDAQGRLCPQALAIAIETSLEQGHLPFFIGLTAGTTVLGAF
;
A
#
# COMPACT_ATOMS: atom_id res chain seq x y z
N VAL A 1 26.94 12.52 16.88
CA VAL A 1 25.51 12.19 17.06
C VAL A 1 24.72 13.44 17.46
N GLN A 2 25.12 14.16 18.52
CA GLN A 2 24.35 15.31 19.06
C GLN A 2 23.99 16.33 17.99
N GLN A 3 24.97 16.80 17.21
CA GLN A 3 24.74 17.80 16.15
C GLN A 3 23.68 17.37 15.11
N TYR A 4 23.56 16.08 14.80
CA TYR A 4 22.53 15.55 13.89
C TYR A 4 21.16 15.52 14.54
N LEU A 5 21.09 15.22 15.83
CA LEU A 5 19.83 15.28 16.58
C LEU A 5 19.33 16.72 16.71
N ASP A 6 20.22 17.67 16.99
CA ASP A 6 19.89 19.10 17.07
C ASP A 6 19.40 19.62 15.72
N LEU A 7 20.07 19.25 14.62
CA LEU A 7 19.64 19.58 13.26
C LEU A 7 18.25 18.99 12.95
N PHE A 8 18.04 17.72 13.25
CA PHE A 8 16.76 17.06 13.02
C PHE A 8 15.64 17.74 13.83
N GLN A 9 15.86 18.02 15.11
CA GLN A 9 14.90 18.73 15.96
C GLN A 9 14.55 20.10 15.38
N GLN A 10 15.54 20.86 14.94
CA GLN A 10 15.32 22.17 14.34
C GLN A 10 14.45 22.07 13.09
N LEU A 11 14.78 21.17 12.16
CA LEU A 11 14.04 20.98 10.92
C LEU A 11 12.62 20.47 11.17
N ALA A 12 12.44 19.53 12.10
CA ALA A 12 11.14 18.97 12.45
C ALA A 12 10.22 20.05 13.07
N LEU A 13 10.71 20.83 14.02
CA LEU A 13 9.96 21.92 14.63
C LEU A 13 9.60 22.99 13.60
N GLN A 14 10.55 23.39 12.78
CA GLN A 14 10.32 24.38 11.72
C GLN A 14 9.24 23.89 10.75
N HIS A 15 9.36 22.66 10.25
CA HIS A 15 8.40 22.09 9.30
C HIS A 15 6.99 21.92 9.91
N CYS A 16 6.90 21.39 11.14
CA CYS A 16 5.62 21.12 11.78
C CYS A 16 4.87 22.37 12.27
N GLN A 17 5.56 23.47 12.53
CA GLN A 17 4.98 24.70 13.04
C GLN A 17 4.74 25.77 11.96
N GLN A 18 5.29 25.59 10.77
CA GLN A 18 5.07 26.52 9.67
C GLN A 18 3.61 26.49 9.20
N ASN A 19 2.97 27.65 9.19
CA ASN A 19 1.74 27.84 8.44
C ASN A 19 2.09 28.21 7.00
N ARG A 20 2.04 27.21 6.12
CA ARG A 20 2.36 27.39 4.69
C ARG A 20 1.28 26.73 3.82
N THR A 21 1.28 27.01 2.54
CA THR A 21 0.44 26.30 1.58
C THR A 21 0.84 24.83 1.52
N VAL A 22 -0.12 23.96 1.16
CA VAL A 22 0.11 22.49 1.02
C VAL A 22 1.28 22.21 0.10
N SER A 23 1.38 22.94 -1.02
CA SER A 23 2.49 22.84 -1.96
C SER A 23 2.63 24.12 -2.75
N GLU A 24 3.86 24.44 -3.17
CA GLU A 24 4.13 25.49 -4.14
C GLU A 24 4.15 24.85 -5.54
N PRO A 25 3.32 25.32 -6.48
CA PRO A 25 3.37 24.84 -7.86
C PRO A 25 4.71 25.21 -8.49
N ILE A 26 5.49 24.21 -8.87
CA ILE A 26 6.76 24.38 -9.57
C ILE A 26 6.85 23.39 -10.73
N GLN A 27 7.35 23.84 -11.86
CA GLN A 27 7.59 22.98 -13.02
C GLN A 27 8.81 22.09 -12.76
N ALA A 28 8.76 20.83 -13.20
CA ALA A 28 9.85 19.87 -13.00
C ALA A 28 11.20 20.39 -13.52
N SER A 29 11.21 21.07 -14.67
CA SER A 29 12.41 21.68 -15.24
C SER A 29 12.99 22.78 -14.37
N GLN A 30 12.15 23.60 -13.72
CA GLN A 30 12.60 24.62 -12.78
C GLN A 30 13.18 24.00 -11.53
N LEU A 31 12.50 22.97 -10.97
CA LEU A 31 12.98 22.27 -9.78
C LEU A 31 14.35 21.61 -10.02
N GLN A 32 14.55 20.99 -11.18
CA GLN A 32 15.84 20.40 -11.57
C GLN A 32 17.01 21.40 -11.60
N HIS A 33 16.73 22.69 -11.89
CA HIS A 33 17.76 23.75 -11.85
C HIS A 33 18.00 24.31 -10.44
N MET A 34 17.05 24.11 -9.52
CA MET A 34 17.11 24.67 -8.16
C MET A 34 17.70 23.70 -7.14
N ILE A 35 17.63 22.38 -7.41
CA ILE A 35 18.09 21.34 -6.50
C ILE A 35 19.11 20.48 -7.23
N ASP A 36 20.31 20.41 -6.68
CA ASP A 36 21.32 19.44 -7.08
C ASP A 36 21.09 18.14 -6.30
N VAL A 37 20.76 17.08 -7.03
CA VAL A 37 20.59 15.72 -6.49
C VAL A 37 21.71 14.78 -6.94
N SER A 38 22.79 15.33 -7.51
CA SER A 38 23.95 14.53 -7.92
C SER A 38 24.68 13.96 -6.70
N ILE A 39 25.27 12.78 -6.92
CA ILE A 39 26.13 12.16 -5.90
C ILE A 39 27.57 12.56 -6.22
N GLY A 40 28.12 13.45 -5.39
CA GLY A 40 29.52 13.84 -5.49
C GLY A 40 30.50 12.72 -5.11
N ALA A 41 31.75 12.87 -5.51
CA ALA A 41 32.81 11.94 -5.13
C ALA A 41 33.25 12.12 -3.66
N ASP A 42 33.09 13.32 -3.15
CA ASP A 42 33.44 13.68 -1.77
C ASP A 42 32.19 13.55 -0.86
N GLY A 43 32.41 13.37 0.43
CA GLY A 43 31.30 13.36 1.41
C GLY A 43 30.66 14.74 1.54
N ALA A 44 29.59 14.82 2.35
CA ALA A 44 28.88 16.05 2.66
C ALA A 44 29.14 16.48 4.10
N GLU A 45 29.31 17.78 4.30
CA GLU A 45 29.38 18.38 5.63
C GLU A 45 27.98 18.59 6.24
N LEU A 46 27.93 18.93 7.52
CA LEU A 46 26.64 19.08 8.22
C LEU A 46 25.75 20.18 7.62
N ASP A 47 26.37 21.27 7.14
CA ASP A 47 25.63 22.37 6.51
C ASP A 47 25.05 21.96 5.16
N ASP A 48 25.73 21.10 4.40
CA ASP A 48 25.21 20.54 3.15
C ASP A 48 23.99 19.65 3.42
N LEU A 49 24.07 18.81 4.45
CA LEU A 49 22.93 17.97 4.88
C LEU A 49 21.74 18.81 5.35
N LYS A 50 22.00 19.91 6.07
CA LYS A 50 20.97 20.86 6.51
C LYS A 50 20.29 21.51 5.31
N GLN A 51 21.05 21.96 4.32
CA GLN A 51 20.53 22.55 3.10
C GLN A 51 19.69 21.56 2.31
N ALA A 52 20.21 20.36 2.08
CA ALA A 52 19.51 19.32 1.33
C ALA A 52 18.19 18.90 2.01
N ALA A 53 18.21 18.67 3.31
CA ALA A 53 16.99 18.32 4.08
C ALA A 53 15.98 19.49 4.09
N GLY A 54 16.45 20.73 4.21
CA GLY A 54 15.61 21.92 4.14
C GLY A 54 14.95 22.07 2.77
N GLN A 55 15.68 21.87 1.69
CA GLN A 55 15.15 21.86 0.32
C GLN A 55 14.13 20.74 0.11
N TYR A 56 14.44 19.51 0.56
CA TYR A 56 13.51 18.39 0.51
C TYR A 56 12.18 18.75 1.18
N LEU A 57 12.19 19.21 2.42
CA LEU A 57 10.99 19.57 3.16
C LEU A 57 10.23 20.77 2.54
N LYS A 58 10.94 21.71 1.93
CA LYS A 58 10.35 22.89 1.29
C LYS A 58 9.48 22.51 0.08
N PHE A 59 9.95 21.62 -0.76
CA PHE A 59 9.29 21.28 -2.02
C PHE A 59 8.36 20.07 -1.93
N GLN A 60 8.31 19.38 -0.80
CA GLN A 60 7.31 18.33 -0.57
C GLN A 60 5.94 18.94 -0.23
N PRO A 61 4.83 18.33 -0.72
CA PRO A 61 3.50 18.65 -0.22
C PRO A 61 3.42 18.43 1.28
N ASP A 62 2.91 19.41 2.03
CA ASP A 62 2.74 19.27 3.47
C ASP A 62 1.38 18.65 3.79
N SER A 63 1.40 17.36 4.06
CA SER A 63 0.20 16.61 4.46
C SER A 63 -0.33 16.97 5.86
N GLY A 64 0.38 17.78 6.63
CA GLY A 64 -0.07 18.28 7.91
C GLY A 64 -0.95 19.54 7.83
N GLN A 65 -1.10 20.13 6.65
CA GLN A 65 -1.93 21.32 6.46
C GLN A 65 -3.42 20.98 6.36
N VAL A 66 -4.27 21.87 6.85
CA VAL A 66 -5.74 21.68 6.85
C VAL A 66 -6.34 21.60 5.46
N ASP A 67 -5.67 22.16 4.45
CA ASP A 67 -6.11 22.19 3.06
C ASP A 67 -5.56 21.02 2.22
N PHE A 68 -5.03 19.98 2.87
CA PHE A 68 -4.51 18.80 2.19
C PHE A 68 -5.64 17.84 1.82
N PHE A 69 -6.26 18.03 0.62
CA PHE A 69 -7.43 17.26 0.18
C PHE A 69 -7.22 16.44 -1.11
N LYS A 70 -6.19 16.76 -1.90
CA LYS A 70 -6.06 16.21 -3.26
C LYS A 70 -5.68 14.73 -3.30
N LEU A 71 -4.90 14.26 -2.34
CA LEU A 71 -4.35 12.90 -2.35
C LEU A 71 -5.21 11.96 -1.47
N LEU A 72 -5.25 10.69 -1.85
CA LEU A 72 -6.12 9.68 -1.25
C LEU A 72 -5.47 8.96 -0.05
N TYR A 73 -4.65 9.67 0.71
CA TYR A 73 -4.11 9.21 1.98
C TYR A 73 -4.32 10.28 3.06
N SER A 74 -4.36 9.84 4.31
CA SER A 74 -4.57 10.73 5.45
C SER A 74 -3.40 11.69 5.64
N GLY A 75 -3.68 12.82 6.29
CA GLY A 75 -2.66 13.77 6.72
C GLY A 75 -1.75 13.22 7.81
N ARG A 76 -0.83 14.06 8.28
CA ARG A 76 0.12 13.70 9.34
C ARG A 76 -0.61 13.41 10.66
N ASN A 77 -0.32 12.24 11.25
CA ASN A 77 -0.73 11.87 12.59
C ASN A 77 0.49 11.92 13.52
N ASN A 78 0.50 12.80 14.52
CA ASN A 78 1.67 13.02 15.36
C ASN A 78 2.07 11.79 16.21
N PRO A 79 1.16 11.02 16.81
CA PRO A 79 1.51 9.74 17.43
C PRO A 79 2.14 8.72 16.49
N ALA A 80 1.62 8.59 15.26
CA ALA A 80 2.19 7.70 14.26
C ALA A 80 3.59 8.17 13.81
N LEU A 81 3.77 9.48 13.62
CA LEU A 81 5.07 10.08 13.30
C LEU A 81 6.12 9.78 14.39
N LEU A 82 5.75 9.85 15.67
CA LEU A 82 6.64 9.42 16.75
C LEU A 82 7.03 7.94 16.62
N GLY A 83 6.08 7.08 16.25
CA GLY A 83 6.35 5.66 15.99
C GLY A 83 7.38 5.47 14.87
N ASP A 84 7.26 6.20 13.76
CA ASP A 84 8.23 6.17 12.65
C ASP A 84 9.63 6.62 13.10
N TRP A 85 9.71 7.65 13.93
CA TRP A 85 11.00 8.10 14.47
C TRP A 85 11.64 7.05 15.38
N VAL A 86 10.86 6.41 16.23
CA VAL A 86 11.35 5.32 17.09
C VAL A 86 11.79 4.12 16.27
N ALA A 87 11.03 3.77 15.22
CA ALA A 87 11.42 2.70 14.31
C ALA A 87 12.73 3.01 13.57
N SER A 88 12.91 4.24 13.10
CA SER A 88 14.14 4.70 12.46
C SER A 88 15.34 4.68 13.42
N LEU A 89 15.13 5.10 14.68
CA LEU A 89 16.17 5.05 15.71
C LEU A 89 16.54 3.61 16.07
N GLY A 90 15.56 2.73 16.18
CA GLY A 90 15.77 1.30 16.48
C GLY A 90 16.45 0.55 15.35
N ASN A 91 16.29 1.00 14.09
CA ASN A 91 16.88 0.42 12.88
C ASN A 91 16.80 -1.11 12.85
N ALA A 92 15.68 -1.67 13.30
CA ALA A 92 15.48 -3.11 13.42
C ALA A 92 15.00 -3.72 12.11
N ASN A 93 15.57 -4.85 11.75
CA ASN A 93 15.10 -5.66 10.63
C ASN A 93 14.00 -6.63 11.11
N MET A 94 12.79 -6.56 10.57
CA MET A 94 11.64 -7.40 10.92
C MET A 94 11.73 -8.86 10.42
N HIS A 95 12.93 -9.34 10.09
CA HIS A 95 13.12 -10.64 9.47
C HIS A 95 12.79 -11.81 10.43
N THR A 96 13.17 -11.72 11.68
CA THR A 96 12.88 -12.75 12.69
C THR A 96 12.58 -12.14 14.06
N PHE A 97 11.93 -12.90 14.92
CA PHE A 97 11.69 -12.51 16.30
C PHE A 97 12.97 -12.14 17.06
N GLN A 98 14.08 -12.85 16.82
CA GLN A 98 15.35 -12.61 17.53
C GLN A 98 15.94 -11.22 17.25
N VAL A 99 15.75 -10.71 16.04
CA VAL A 99 16.33 -9.41 15.65
C VAL A 99 15.33 -8.25 15.82
N SER A 100 14.05 -8.53 15.99
CA SER A 100 13.01 -7.53 16.21
C SER A 100 11.86 -8.04 17.09
N PRO A 101 12.12 -8.37 18.36
CA PRO A 101 11.13 -9.05 19.20
C PRO A 101 9.89 -8.17 19.47
N VAL A 102 10.08 -6.91 19.83
CA VAL A 102 8.96 -6.01 20.18
C VAL A 102 8.11 -5.69 18.97
N ALA A 103 8.72 -5.39 17.82
CA ALA A 103 7.98 -5.09 16.60
C ALA A 103 7.21 -6.32 16.09
N THR A 104 7.75 -7.53 16.23
CA THR A 104 7.03 -8.77 15.92
C THR A 104 5.79 -8.94 16.80
N LEU A 105 5.90 -8.69 18.11
CA LEU A 105 4.73 -8.72 18.99
C LEU A 105 3.68 -7.67 18.65
N MET A 106 4.12 -6.47 18.26
CA MET A 106 3.21 -5.40 17.79
C MET A 106 2.49 -5.82 16.53
N GLU A 107 3.18 -6.43 15.56
CA GLU A 107 2.57 -6.91 14.32
C GLU A 107 1.50 -7.96 14.60
N LEU A 108 1.80 -8.95 15.44
CA LEU A 108 0.85 -10.01 15.82
C LEU A 108 -0.39 -9.44 16.52
N GLU A 109 -0.20 -8.51 17.45
CA GLU A 109 -1.31 -7.83 18.12
C GLU A 109 -2.19 -7.03 17.14
N LEU A 110 -1.58 -6.25 16.23
CA LEU A 110 -2.32 -5.51 15.22
C LEU A 110 -3.09 -6.44 14.28
N ILE A 111 -2.50 -7.55 13.86
CA ILE A 111 -3.17 -8.56 13.03
C ILE A 111 -4.36 -9.16 13.77
N ASP A 112 -4.23 -9.50 15.04
CA ASP A 112 -5.34 -10.04 15.85
C ASP A 112 -6.47 -9.01 15.98
N GLN A 113 -6.16 -7.74 16.27
CA GLN A 113 -7.15 -6.67 16.35
C GLN A 113 -7.89 -6.47 15.02
N TRP A 114 -7.19 -6.46 13.89
CA TRP A 114 -7.81 -6.37 12.56
C TRP A 114 -8.69 -7.58 12.27
N ASN A 115 -8.24 -8.79 12.58
CA ASN A 115 -9.01 -10.02 12.40
C ASN A 115 -10.30 -10.00 13.22
N ARG A 116 -10.27 -9.49 14.46
CA ARG A 116 -11.47 -9.29 15.28
C ARG A 116 -12.42 -8.27 14.66
N LEU A 117 -11.88 -7.14 14.23
CA LEU A 117 -12.67 -6.05 13.64
C LEU A 117 -13.42 -6.49 12.39
N VAL A 118 -12.80 -7.31 11.52
CA VAL A 118 -13.41 -7.81 10.28
C VAL A 118 -14.12 -9.15 10.44
N GLY A 119 -14.14 -9.75 11.64
CA GLY A 119 -14.83 -10.99 11.95
C GLY A 119 -14.11 -12.26 11.51
N PHE A 120 -12.81 -12.21 11.23
CA PHE A 120 -11.99 -13.39 10.92
C PHE A 120 -11.56 -14.15 12.19
N THR A 121 -11.34 -13.45 13.30
CA THR A 121 -11.18 -14.04 14.64
C THR A 121 -12.52 -14.04 15.35
N THR A 122 -12.93 -15.21 15.86
CA THR A 122 -14.12 -15.43 16.68
C THR A 122 -13.72 -16.25 17.91
N ASP A 123 -14.65 -16.48 18.86
CA ASP A 123 -14.40 -17.31 20.04
C ASP A 123 -13.97 -18.75 19.70
N SER A 124 -14.32 -19.24 18.51
CA SER A 124 -14.02 -20.59 18.05
C SER A 124 -12.94 -20.68 16.97
N ARG A 125 -12.45 -19.55 16.45
CA ARG A 125 -11.47 -19.49 15.35
C ARG A 125 -10.54 -18.30 15.50
N ALA A 126 -9.24 -18.53 15.48
CA ALA A 126 -8.24 -17.49 15.32
C ALA A 126 -8.08 -17.11 13.83
N GLY A 127 -8.02 -15.82 13.54
CA GLY A 127 -7.58 -15.28 12.26
C GLY A 127 -6.06 -15.26 12.18
N ASP A 128 -5.55 -15.01 10.97
CA ASP A 128 -4.12 -14.83 10.71
C ASP A 128 -3.93 -13.74 9.66
N GLY A 129 -2.69 -13.31 9.45
CA GLY A 129 -2.39 -12.27 8.47
C GLY A 129 -0.90 -11.94 8.42
N VAL A 130 -0.57 -11.04 7.51
CA VAL A 130 0.79 -10.51 7.35
C VAL A 130 0.73 -9.03 6.99
N MET A 131 1.58 -8.23 7.63
CA MET A 131 1.78 -6.84 7.25
C MET A 131 2.62 -6.76 5.96
N VAL A 132 2.22 -5.89 5.05
CA VAL A 132 2.87 -5.71 3.75
C VAL A 132 3.14 -4.23 3.48
N SER A 133 3.98 -3.92 2.50
CA SER A 133 4.44 -2.56 2.20
C SER A 133 3.36 -1.64 1.61
N GLY A 134 2.19 -2.17 1.25
CA GLY A 134 1.09 -1.36 0.71
C GLY A 134 -0.03 -2.18 0.10
N GLY A 135 -1.18 -1.54 -0.18
CA GLY A 135 -2.39 -2.18 -0.67
C GLY A 135 -2.22 -2.97 -1.98
N SER A 136 -1.35 -2.52 -2.88
CA SER A 136 -1.06 -3.28 -4.11
C SER A 136 -0.41 -4.63 -3.82
N GLN A 137 0.50 -4.69 -2.84
CA GLN A 137 1.11 -5.95 -2.42
C GLN A 137 0.11 -6.81 -1.64
N ALA A 138 -0.77 -6.22 -0.83
CA ALA A 138 -1.83 -6.94 -0.14
C ALA A 138 -2.76 -7.65 -1.16
N ASN A 139 -3.19 -6.94 -2.20
CA ASN A 139 -4.02 -7.52 -3.26
C ASN A 139 -3.29 -8.62 -4.04
N LEU A 140 -1.99 -8.45 -4.31
CA LEU A 140 -1.17 -9.47 -4.95
C LEU A 140 -1.09 -10.75 -4.11
N ILE A 141 -0.82 -10.61 -2.80
CA ILE A 141 -0.72 -11.75 -1.89
C ILE A 141 -2.07 -12.45 -1.74
N ALA A 142 -3.16 -11.70 -1.58
CA ALA A 142 -4.51 -12.28 -1.50
C ALA A 142 -4.85 -13.11 -2.75
N MET A 143 -4.59 -12.56 -3.94
CA MET A 143 -4.81 -13.27 -5.20
C MET A 143 -3.87 -14.49 -5.33
N MET A 144 -2.61 -14.38 -4.89
CA MET A 144 -1.67 -15.50 -4.86
C MET A 144 -2.14 -16.62 -3.94
N MET A 145 -2.64 -16.30 -2.75
CA MET A 145 -3.17 -17.28 -1.81
C MET A 145 -4.39 -18.01 -2.39
N ALA A 146 -5.35 -17.27 -2.97
CA ALA A 146 -6.50 -17.84 -3.64
C ALA A 146 -6.09 -18.77 -4.79
N ARG A 147 -5.09 -18.37 -5.59
CA ARG A 147 -4.52 -19.19 -6.66
C ARG A 147 -3.93 -20.50 -6.12
N HIS A 148 -3.16 -20.44 -5.02
CA HIS A 148 -2.59 -21.65 -4.40
C HIS A 148 -3.68 -22.57 -3.81
N GLN A 149 -4.74 -21.98 -3.29
CA GLN A 149 -5.89 -22.77 -2.80
C GLN A 149 -6.62 -23.47 -3.94
N ALA A 150 -6.84 -22.79 -5.07
CA ALA A 150 -7.51 -23.34 -6.26
C ALA A 150 -6.65 -24.39 -6.97
N MET A 151 -5.32 -24.20 -6.97
CA MET A 151 -4.35 -25.08 -7.61
C MET A 151 -3.18 -25.40 -6.66
N PRO A 152 -3.31 -26.37 -5.73
CA PRO A 152 -2.27 -26.66 -4.71
C PRO A 152 -0.90 -26.99 -5.29
N ASP A 153 -0.86 -27.64 -6.44
CA ASP A 153 0.39 -28.04 -7.12
C ASP A 153 1.12 -26.88 -7.82
N ILE A 154 0.50 -25.72 -7.93
CA ILE A 154 1.01 -24.59 -8.73
C ILE A 154 2.41 -24.13 -8.28
N LYS A 155 2.72 -24.29 -7.00
CA LYS A 155 4.03 -23.93 -6.44
C LYS A 155 5.16 -24.77 -7.09
N ALA A 156 4.90 -26.02 -7.37
CA ALA A 156 5.90 -26.93 -7.93
C ALA A 156 5.82 -27.03 -9.46
N LYS A 157 4.62 -26.99 -10.03
CA LYS A 157 4.38 -27.27 -11.45
C LYS A 157 4.10 -26.01 -12.30
N GLY A 158 3.89 -24.84 -11.65
CA GLY A 158 3.42 -23.65 -12.35
C GLY A 158 1.95 -23.75 -12.79
N LEU A 159 1.53 -22.83 -13.65
CA LEU A 159 0.19 -22.86 -14.26
C LEU A 159 0.17 -23.96 -15.33
N THR A 160 -0.68 -24.98 -15.17
CA THR A 160 -0.80 -26.10 -16.08
C THR A 160 -2.26 -26.39 -16.42
N GLY A 161 -2.58 -26.37 -17.69
CA GLY A 161 -3.79 -26.94 -18.29
C GLY A 161 -5.14 -26.31 -17.97
N GLN A 162 -5.30 -25.64 -16.83
CA GLN A 162 -6.55 -25.01 -16.41
C GLN A 162 -6.44 -23.47 -16.49
N THR A 163 -7.39 -22.83 -17.15
CA THR A 163 -7.49 -21.37 -17.16
C THR A 163 -8.11 -20.89 -15.86
N LEU A 164 -7.34 -20.14 -15.07
CA LEU A 164 -7.81 -19.48 -13.85
C LEU A 164 -8.44 -18.14 -14.19
N VAL A 165 -9.63 -17.83 -13.66
CA VAL A 165 -10.34 -16.57 -13.88
C VAL A 165 -10.64 -15.89 -12.57
N ALA A 166 -10.31 -14.59 -12.50
CA ALA A 166 -10.60 -13.70 -11.37
C ALA A 166 -11.61 -12.65 -11.78
N PHE A 167 -12.39 -12.15 -10.82
CA PHE A 167 -13.43 -11.15 -11.02
C PHE A 167 -13.20 -9.96 -10.09
N VAL A 168 -13.31 -8.75 -10.64
CA VAL A 168 -13.23 -7.49 -9.89
C VAL A 168 -14.26 -6.51 -10.44
N SER A 169 -14.63 -5.50 -9.66
CA SER A 169 -15.42 -4.39 -10.20
C SER A 169 -14.68 -3.66 -11.33
N ASP A 170 -15.39 -3.12 -12.30
CA ASP A 170 -14.86 -2.15 -13.28
C ASP A 170 -14.33 -0.87 -12.61
N GLN A 171 -14.69 -0.62 -11.33
CA GLN A 171 -14.18 0.45 -10.49
C GLN A 171 -13.01 0.01 -9.59
N ALA A 172 -12.52 -1.22 -9.73
CA ALA A 172 -11.43 -1.72 -8.92
C ALA A 172 -10.10 -1.01 -9.20
N HIS A 173 -9.28 -0.92 -8.17
CA HIS A 173 -7.93 -0.36 -8.32
C HIS A 173 -7.08 -1.23 -9.28
N TYR A 174 -6.28 -0.58 -10.13
CA TYR A 174 -5.44 -1.25 -11.14
C TYR A 174 -4.41 -2.25 -10.57
N SER A 175 -4.24 -2.31 -9.26
CA SER A 175 -3.40 -3.34 -8.60
C SER A 175 -3.86 -4.76 -8.89
N ALA A 176 -5.17 -4.99 -9.13
CA ALA A 176 -5.69 -6.29 -9.54
C ALA A 176 -5.14 -6.73 -10.91
N GLN A 177 -5.07 -5.82 -11.88
CA GLN A 177 -4.48 -6.09 -13.20
C GLN A 177 -2.98 -6.39 -13.08
N LYS A 178 -2.26 -5.64 -12.25
CA LYS A 178 -0.84 -5.90 -11.97
C LYS A 178 -0.64 -7.26 -11.31
N ALA A 179 -1.50 -7.62 -10.36
CA ALA A 179 -1.45 -8.93 -9.70
C ALA A 179 -1.71 -10.07 -10.69
N ALA A 180 -2.72 -9.97 -11.54
CA ALA A 180 -3.03 -10.98 -12.57
C ALA A 180 -1.84 -11.17 -13.53
N ASN A 181 -1.21 -10.08 -13.97
CA ASN A 181 -0.01 -10.13 -14.80
C ASN A 181 1.17 -10.80 -14.08
N LEU A 182 1.53 -10.32 -12.87
CA LEU A 182 2.68 -10.83 -12.10
C LEU A 182 2.52 -12.31 -11.72
N LEU A 183 1.30 -12.74 -11.46
CA LEU A 183 1.00 -14.13 -11.09
C LEU A 183 0.88 -15.08 -12.30
N GLY A 184 1.02 -14.56 -13.52
CA GLY A 184 0.90 -15.36 -14.74
C GLY A 184 -0.54 -15.77 -15.08
N ILE A 185 -1.54 -15.19 -14.40
CA ILE A 185 -2.97 -15.42 -14.70
C ILE A 185 -3.30 -14.87 -16.11
N GLY A 186 -2.71 -13.74 -16.47
CA GLY A 186 -3.04 -12.96 -17.64
C GLY A 186 -4.16 -11.95 -17.38
N THR A 187 -4.03 -10.76 -17.96
CA THR A 187 -5.03 -9.69 -17.78
C THR A 187 -6.37 -9.99 -18.41
N ASP A 188 -6.38 -10.82 -19.47
CA ASP A 188 -7.61 -11.23 -20.16
C ASP A 188 -8.47 -12.19 -19.31
N ASN A 189 -7.86 -12.83 -18.31
CA ASN A 189 -8.51 -13.70 -17.34
C ASN A 189 -8.91 -12.96 -16.05
N LEU A 190 -8.72 -11.64 -15.99
CA LEU A 190 -9.26 -10.77 -14.96
C LEU A 190 -10.51 -10.05 -15.51
N ILE A 191 -11.67 -10.57 -15.17
CA ILE A 191 -12.95 -10.08 -15.67
C ILE A 191 -13.38 -8.86 -14.88
N ALA A 192 -13.53 -7.72 -15.56
CA ALA A 192 -14.13 -6.52 -15.01
C ALA A 192 -15.65 -6.64 -15.03
N VAL A 193 -16.24 -6.76 -13.85
CA VAL A 193 -17.68 -6.87 -13.66
C VAL A 193 -18.29 -5.48 -13.60
N ALA A 194 -19.39 -5.25 -14.31
CA ALA A 194 -20.09 -3.97 -14.34
C ALA A 194 -20.53 -3.52 -12.95
N SER A 195 -20.42 -2.23 -12.69
CA SER A 195 -20.94 -1.57 -11.50
C SER A 195 -22.32 -0.96 -11.77
N ASP A 196 -23.06 -0.70 -10.69
CA ASP A 196 -24.33 0.04 -10.74
C ASP A 196 -24.10 1.57 -10.85
N ALA A 197 -25.20 2.33 -10.89
CA ALA A 197 -25.15 3.80 -10.97
C ALA A 197 -24.46 4.47 -9.76
N GLN A 198 -24.29 3.76 -8.65
CA GLN A 198 -23.56 4.21 -7.47
C GLN A 198 -22.09 3.74 -7.45
N GLY A 199 -21.63 3.05 -8.49
CA GLY A 199 -20.27 2.51 -8.59
C GLY A 199 -20.02 1.24 -7.77
N ARG A 200 -21.09 0.56 -7.30
CA ARG A 200 -20.98 -0.70 -6.56
C ARG A 200 -20.98 -1.87 -7.54
N LEU A 201 -20.17 -2.90 -7.28
CA LEU A 201 -20.18 -4.11 -8.10
C LEU A 201 -21.60 -4.70 -8.15
N CYS A 202 -22.10 -4.96 -9.37
CA CYS A 202 -23.44 -5.53 -9.58
C CYS A 202 -23.41 -7.05 -9.35
N PRO A 203 -24.10 -7.60 -8.30
CA PRO A 203 -24.08 -9.02 -8.01
C PRO A 203 -24.64 -9.90 -9.13
N GLN A 204 -25.65 -9.40 -9.86
CA GLN A 204 -26.24 -10.11 -11.00
C GLN A 204 -25.27 -10.23 -12.16
N ALA A 205 -24.53 -9.14 -12.47
CA ALA A 205 -23.47 -9.19 -13.48
C ALA A 205 -22.33 -10.12 -13.08
N LEU A 206 -21.96 -10.17 -11.80
CA LEU A 206 -20.98 -11.11 -11.27
C LEU A 206 -21.43 -12.56 -11.45
N ALA A 207 -22.67 -12.88 -11.09
CA ALA A 207 -23.20 -14.24 -11.25
C ALA A 207 -23.15 -14.69 -12.70
N ILE A 208 -23.59 -13.86 -13.65
CA ILE A 208 -23.53 -14.13 -15.09
C ILE A 208 -22.06 -14.36 -15.55
N ALA A 209 -21.13 -13.52 -15.10
CA ALA A 209 -19.73 -13.64 -15.48
C ALA A 209 -19.11 -14.95 -14.98
N ILE A 210 -19.45 -15.38 -13.76
CA ILE A 210 -19.00 -16.65 -13.18
C ILE A 210 -19.59 -17.83 -13.99
N GLU A 211 -20.89 -17.84 -14.26
CA GLU A 211 -21.55 -18.89 -15.04
C GLU A 211 -20.92 -19.01 -16.44
N THR A 212 -20.75 -17.90 -17.13
CA THR A 212 -20.11 -17.86 -18.45
C THR A 212 -18.69 -18.46 -18.41
N SER A 213 -17.91 -18.13 -17.36
CA SER A 213 -16.54 -18.70 -17.21
C SER A 213 -16.57 -20.21 -16.97
N LEU A 214 -17.53 -20.70 -16.19
CA LEU A 214 -17.70 -22.13 -15.95
C LEU A 214 -18.12 -22.89 -17.23
N GLU A 215 -19.03 -22.32 -18.03
CA GLU A 215 -19.43 -22.88 -19.33
C GLU A 215 -18.28 -22.99 -20.32
N GLN A 216 -17.31 -22.07 -20.24
CA GLN A 216 -16.07 -22.11 -21.03
C GLN A 216 -15.02 -23.10 -20.49
N GLY A 217 -15.32 -23.82 -19.40
CA GLY A 217 -14.41 -24.75 -18.76
C GLY A 217 -13.29 -24.09 -17.96
N HIS A 218 -13.42 -22.79 -17.64
CA HIS A 218 -12.48 -22.07 -16.81
C HIS A 218 -12.70 -22.35 -15.32
N LEU A 219 -11.70 -22.02 -14.49
CA LEU A 219 -11.78 -22.16 -13.05
C LEU A 219 -11.86 -20.77 -12.38
N PRO A 220 -13.06 -20.31 -11.98
CA PRO A 220 -13.21 -19.15 -11.10
C PRO A 220 -12.48 -19.38 -9.77
N PHE A 221 -11.52 -18.49 -9.41
CA PHE A 221 -10.72 -18.71 -8.21
C PHE A 221 -10.68 -17.52 -7.25
N PHE A 222 -10.99 -16.32 -7.73
CA PHE A 222 -10.87 -15.11 -6.94
C PHE A 222 -11.95 -14.09 -7.29
N ILE A 223 -12.55 -13.49 -6.26
CA ILE A 223 -13.44 -12.35 -6.39
C ILE A 223 -12.87 -11.22 -5.51
N GLY A 224 -12.45 -10.14 -6.16
CA GLY A 224 -11.95 -8.95 -5.47
C GLY A 224 -13.06 -7.94 -5.22
N LEU A 225 -13.60 -7.92 -4.00
CA LEU A 225 -14.57 -6.92 -3.57
C LEU A 225 -13.85 -5.68 -3.02
N THR A 226 -14.33 -4.50 -3.39
CA THR A 226 -13.74 -3.23 -2.96
C THR A 226 -14.73 -2.52 -2.04
N ALA A 227 -14.38 -2.40 -0.77
CA ALA A 227 -15.12 -1.63 0.22
C ALA A 227 -14.54 -0.21 0.28
N GLY A 228 -15.14 0.72 -0.49
CA GLY A 228 -14.61 2.05 -0.75
C GLY A 228 -13.75 2.10 -2.00
N THR A 229 -14.37 2.20 -3.19
CA THR A 229 -13.62 2.30 -4.46
C THR A 229 -12.75 3.56 -4.52
N THR A 230 -11.60 3.49 -5.17
CA THR A 230 -10.56 4.54 -5.15
C THR A 230 -11.07 5.91 -5.60
N VAL A 231 -11.96 5.97 -6.57
CA VAL A 231 -12.45 7.24 -7.13
C VAL A 231 -13.78 7.66 -6.52
N LEU A 232 -14.72 6.72 -6.37
CA LEU A 232 -16.11 7.02 -5.98
C LEU A 232 -16.36 6.77 -4.48
N GLY A 233 -15.49 6.04 -3.78
CA GLY A 233 -15.72 5.61 -2.40
C GLY A 233 -16.93 4.68 -2.26
N ALA A 234 -17.33 3.96 -3.32
CA ALA A 234 -18.49 3.09 -3.33
C ALA A 234 -18.27 1.81 -2.50
N PHE A 235 -19.32 1.38 -1.78
CA PHE A 235 -19.38 0.19 -0.92
C PHE A 235 -20.45 -0.77 -1.42
#